data_66b1b8af91745d8cc4bb86be071fd55c
#
_entry.id   66b1b8af91745d8cc4bb86be071fd55c
#
_cell.length_a   1.000
_cell.length_b   1.000
_cell.length_c   1.000
_cell.angle_alpha   90.00
_cell.angle_beta   90.00
_cell.angle_gamma   90.00
#
_symmetry.space_group_name_H-M   'P 1'
#
loop_
_entity.id
_entity.type
_entity.pdbx_description
1 polymer ?
#
loop_
_entity_poly.entity_id
_entity_poly.type
_entity_poly.pdbx_seq_one_letter_code
_entity_poly.pdbx_strand_id
1 'polypeptide(L)'
;LKERMRRSKRTMDKFIECQKKSADKDIKTDLVTPLFAGMTNNILLGTKEEEKYVDQLLKDIYVDEAVIEYQQERYIKALESFEKIYGEKEVEIYSAPGRSEVGGNHTDHQFGKVLATSINLDAIAIVAKRDDDVIDLKSEGYERIIVSLSSFDPAKAEKGTSQALIQGVASKLKEEGYKIGGFEAYVTSDVLNGAGMSSSAAFEVLIGNILSGLYNDMKIDPVFLAQAGQYAENVYFGKPCGLMDQMASSIGGLINIDFEDPKKPKIKKVDVDFEEYGHSLCIVDTKGSHADLTDDYAAIPYEMKKVANYFNQEALREVDKDDFYLNLPKIREILGD
;
A
#
# COMPACT_ATOMS: atom_id res chain seq x y z
N LEU A 1 0.73 25.30 24.23
CA LEU A 1 0.04 24.03 24.49
C LEU A 1 -1.43 24.08 24.05
N LYS A 2 -2.25 24.99 24.61
CA LYS A 2 -3.69 25.11 24.27
C LYS A 2 -3.97 25.34 22.78
N GLU A 3 -3.08 26.02 22.07
CA GLU A 3 -3.24 26.31 20.64
C GLU A 3 -2.83 25.10 19.76
N ARG A 4 -1.81 24.33 20.17
CA ARG A 4 -1.45 23.03 19.59
C ARG A 4 -2.58 22.01 19.77
N MET A 5 -3.16 21.91 20.96
CA MET A 5 -4.32 21.04 21.24
C MET A 5 -5.56 21.41 20.40
N ARG A 6 -5.81 22.71 20.15
CA ARG A 6 -6.90 23.16 19.24
C ARG A 6 -6.68 22.74 17.78
N ARG A 7 -5.43 22.73 17.29
CA ARG A 7 -5.10 22.31 15.92
C ARG A 7 -5.24 20.79 15.77
N SER A 8 -4.72 20.03 16.74
CA SER A 8 -4.88 18.57 16.77
C SER A 8 -6.34 18.15 16.79
N LYS A 9 -7.15 18.77 17.67
CA LYS A 9 -8.60 18.52 17.73
C LYS A 9 -9.30 18.87 16.41
N ARG A 10 -8.90 19.94 15.75
CA ARG A 10 -9.50 20.39 14.47
C ARG A 10 -9.18 19.44 13.31
N THR A 11 -8.00 18.82 13.32
CA THR A 11 -7.59 17.80 12.34
C THR A 11 -8.38 16.52 12.58
N MET A 12 -8.55 16.13 13.85
CA MET A 12 -9.35 14.99 14.26
C MET A 12 -10.84 15.15 13.93
N ASP A 13 -11.42 16.32 14.22
CA ASP A 13 -12.82 16.61 13.90
C ASP A 13 -13.07 16.56 12.38
N LYS A 14 -12.10 17.01 11.57
CA LYS A 14 -12.15 16.89 10.10
C LYS A 14 -12.06 15.43 9.63
N PHE A 15 -11.25 14.62 10.27
CA PHE A 15 -11.11 13.20 9.98
C PHE A 15 -12.40 12.44 10.27
N ILE A 16 -12.98 12.64 11.47
CA ILE A 16 -14.27 12.04 11.86
C ILE A 16 -15.41 12.52 10.93
N GLU A 17 -15.40 13.79 10.55
CA GLU A 17 -16.38 14.36 9.62
C GLU A 17 -16.22 13.79 8.20
N CYS A 18 -14.99 13.52 7.76
CA CYS A 18 -14.71 12.90 6.47
C CYS A 18 -15.17 11.43 6.45
N GLN A 19 -14.94 10.69 7.54
CA GLN A 19 -15.45 9.32 7.71
C GLN A 19 -16.98 9.26 7.71
N LYS A 20 -17.64 10.19 8.40
CA LYS A 20 -19.11 10.28 8.42
C LYS A 20 -19.70 10.62 7.06
N LYS A 21 -19.02 11.44 6.26
CA LYS A 21 -19.46 11.82 4.89
C LYS A 21 -19.25 10.71 3.85
N SER A 22 -18.28 9.80 4.06
CA SER A 22 -18.09 8.63 3.19
C SER A 22 -19.10 7.52 3.49
N ALA A 23 -19.61 7.45 4.71
CA ALA A 23 -20.66 6.50 5.10
C ALA A 23 -22.06 6.80 4.49
N ASP A 24 -22.28 8.05 4.04
CA ASP A 24 -23.59 8.50 3.49
C ASP A 24 -23.71 8.35 1.95
N LYS A 25 -22.69 7.87 1.27
CA LYS A 25 -22.76 7.51 -0.15
C LYS A 25 -22.77 6.00 -0.27
N ASP A 26 -23.70 5.45 -1.06
CA ASP A 26 -23.99 4.03 -1.34
C ASP A 26 -22.79 3.12 -1.75
N ILE A 27 -21.58 3.56 -1.51
CA ILE A 27 -20.38 2.76 -1.41
C ILE A 27 -20.11 2.65 0.09
N LYS A 28 -20.70 1.68 0.77
CA LYS A 28 -20.28 1.24 2.10
C LYS A 28 -18.86 0.67 1.99
N THR A 29 -17.90 1.53 1.87
CA THR A 29 -16.52 1.24 2.16
C THR A 29 -16.32 1.57 3.64
N ASP A 30 -16.56 0.60 4.50
CA ASP A 30 -15.93 0.59 5.82
C ASP A 30 -14.44 0.42 5.54
N LEU A 31 -13.79 1.53 5.26
CA LEU A 31 -12.37 1.60 4.94
C LEU A 31 -11.60 1.46 6.23
N VAL A 32 -11.06 0.28 6.47
CA VAL A 32 -9.95 0.07 7.41
C VAL A 32 -8.66 0.60 6.77
N THR A 33 -8.69 1.75 6.16
CA THR A 33 -7.52 2.38 5.56
C THR A 33 -7.80 3.83 5.28
N PRO A 34 -6.90 4.68 5.45
CA PRO A 34 -5.70 4.89 6.22
C PRO A 34 -6.03 5.43 7.60
N LEU A 35 -5.93 4.59 8.60
CA LEU A 35 -6.35 4.89 9.97
C LEU A 35 -5.49 5.94 10.68
N PHE A 36 -4.35 6.34 10.13
CA PHE A 36 -3.38 7.22 10.79
C PHE A 36 -3.00 8.50 10.07
N ALA A 37 -3.76 8.98 9.13
CA ALA A 37 -3.51 10.32 8.66
C ALA A 37 -3.91 11.34 9.73
N GLY A 38 -2.94 11.99 10.35
CA GLY A 38 -3.17 13.12 11.23
C GLY A 38 -3.02 12.88 12.74
N MET A 39 -2.37 11.80 13.17
CA MET A 39 -1.86 11.74 14.54
C MET A 39 -0.66 12.68 14.68
N THR A 40 -0.69 13.55 15.68
CA THR A 40 0.45 14.41 16.00
C THR A 40 1.25 13.83 17.17
N ASN A 41 2.53 14.18 17.27
CA ASN A 41 3.40 13.77 18.37
C ASN A 41 2.84 14.12 19.77
N ASN A 42 1.92 15.09 19.88
CA ASN A 42 1.23 15.41 21.12
C ASN A 42 0.26 14.31 21.59
N ILE A 43 -0.22 13.45 20.71
CA ILE A 43 -1.10 12.33 21.03
C ILE A 43 -0.28 11.17 21.62
N LEU A 44 0.93 10.95 21.14
CA LEU A 44 1.80 9.86 21.61
C LEU A 44 2.46 10.16 22.97
N LEU A 45 2.55 11.44 23.38
CA LEU A 45 3.24 11.90 24.60
C LEU A 45 2.29 12.66 25.55
N GLY A 46 1.01 12.49 25.43
CA GLY A 46 -0.01 13.37 26.01
C GLY A 46 -0.60 12.93 27.35
N THR A 47 -1.81 13.40 27.62
CA THR A 47 -2.56 13.14 28.84
C THR A 47 -3.11 11.71 28.89
N LYS A 48 -3.54 11.22 30.08
CA LYS A 48 -4.17 9.90 30.21
C LYS A 48 -5.40 9.67 29.34
N GLU A 49 -6.08 10.72 28.91
CA GLU A 49 -7.23 10.63 27.98
C GLU A 49 -6.75 10.41 26.54
N GLU A 50 -5.64 11.03 26.17
CA GLU A 50 -5.00 10.84 24.88
C GLU A 50 -4.34 9.46 24.77
N GLU A 51 -3.70 8.97 25.83
CA GLU A 51 -3.17 7.59 25.93
C GLU A 51 -4.26 6.55 25.68
N LYS A 52 -5.43 6.68 26.34
CA LYS A 52 -6.56 5.77 26.12
C LYS A 52 -7.10 5.81 24.70
N TYR A 53 -7.06 6.97 24.05
CA TYR A 53 -7.48 7.10 22.65
C TYR A 53 -6.51 6.40 21.73
N VAL A 54 -5.21 6.57 21.93
CA VAL A 54 -4.16 5.86 21.16
C VAL A 54 -4.27 4.35 21.35
N ASP A 55 -4.46 3.89 22.58
CA ASP A 55 -4.66 2.47 22.88
C ASP A 55 -5.85 1.87 22.12
N GLN A 56 -6.98 2.59 22.12
CA GLN A 56 -8.17 2.12 21.40
C GLN A 56 -7.90 2.08 19.88
N LEU A 57 -7.23 3.10 19.36
CA LEU A 57 -6.89 3.19 17.95
C LEU A 57 -5.94 2.06 17.52
N LEU A 58 -4.92 1.77 18.33
CA LEU A 58 -4.00 0.65 18.07
C LEU A 58 -4.75 -0.70 18.11
N LYS A 59 -5.69 -0.88 19.05
CA LYS A 59 -6.53 -2.09 19.09
C LYS A 59 -7.41 -2.24 17.84
N ASP A 60 -7.98 -1.14 17.35
CA ASP A 60 -8.82 -1.16 16.16
C ASP A 60 -8.01 -1.53 14.90
N ILE A 61 -6.69 -1.25 14.87
CA ILE A 61 -5.82 -1.52 13.74
C ILE A 61 -5.19 -2.91 13.81
N TYR A 62 -4.58 -3.21 14.94
CA TYR A 62 -3.80 -4.45 15.08
C TYR A 62 -4.64 -5.62 15.57
N VAL A 63 -5.88 -5.36 16.01
CA VAL A 63 -6.90 -6.35 16.38
C VAL A 63 -6.49 -7.23 17.57
N ASP A 64 -5.27 -7.78 17.57
CA ASP A 64 -4.72 -8.64 18.62
C ASP A 64 -4.17 -7.81 19.79
N GLU A 65 -4.78 -7.95 20.97
CA GLU A 65 -4.33 -7.25 22.19
C GLU A 65 -2.90 -7.61 22.59
N ALA A 66 -2.42 -8.80 22.23
CA ALA A 66 -1.08 -9.25 22.59
C ALA A 66 0.04 -8.44 21.91
N VAL A 67 -0.23 -7.76 20.80
CA VAL A 67 0.77 -6.96 20.07
C VAL A 67 0.71 -5.47 20.40
N ILE A 68 -0.26 -4.99 21.18
CA ILE A 68 -0.46 -3.55 21.41
C ILE A 68 0.74 -2.91 22.11
N GLU A 69 1.29 -3.55 23.15
CA GLU A 69 2.47 -3.04 23.86
C GLU A 69 3.68 -2.91 22.90
N TYR A 70 3.91 -3.92 22.08
CA TYR A 70 4.94 -3.88 21.04
C TYR A 70 4.71 -2.73 20.06
N GLN A 71 3.48 -2.52 19.59
CA GLN A 71 3.18 -1.43 18.66
C GLN A 71 3.35 -0.06 19.32
N GLN A 72 2.96 0.14 20.56
CA GLN A 72 3.21 1.38 21.30
C GLN A 72 4.71 1.69 21.35
N GLU A 73 5.53 0.72 21.74
CA GLU A 73 6.98 0.90 21.79
C GLU A 73 7.57 1.20 20.39
N ARG A 74 7.06 0.54 19.35
CA ARG A 74 7.48 0.76 17.96
C ARG A 74 7.19 2.18 17.49
N TYR A 75 5.99 2.70 17.77
CA TYR A 75 5.61 4.08 17.42
C TYR A 75 6.45 5.12 18.18
N ILE A 76 6.65 4.93 19.48
CA ILE A 76 7.49 5.81 20.31
C ILE A 76 8.92 5.83 19.75
N LYS A 77 9.50 4.66 19.47
CA LYS A 77 10.84 4.51 18.93
C LYS A 77 11.03 5.13 17.54
N ALA A 78 9.98 5.03 16.71
CA ALA A 78 9.96 5.69 15.41
C ALA A 78 9.95 7.21 15.55
N LEU A 79 9.17 7.77 16.49
CA LEU A 79 9.14 9.19 16.79
C LEU A 79 10.50 9.69 17.30
N GLU A 80 11.10 9.02 18.29
CA GLU A 80 12.42 9.35 18.81
C GLU A 80 13.50 9.31 17.72
N SER A 81 13.41 8.34 16.80
CA SER A 81 14.34 8.21 15.68
C SER A 81 14.15 9.34 14.67
N PHE A 82 12.92 9.75 14.41
CA PHE A 82 12.62 10.94 13.60
C PHE A 82 13.20 12.19 14.22
N GLU A 83 12.94 12.45 15.51
CA GLU A 83 13.44 13.64 16.23
C GLU A 83 14.97 13.70 16.25
N LYS A 84 15.62 12.56 16.41
CA LYS A 84 17.09 12.46 16.39
C LYS A 84 17.69 12.87 15.03
N ILE A 85 16.99 12.61 13.93
CA ILE A 85 17.48 12.85 12.56
C ILE A 85 17.10 14.25 12.08
N TYR A 86 15.86 14.69 12.32
CA TYR A 86 15.26 15.87 11.74
C TYR A 86 14.97 16.98 12.76
N GLY A 87 15.16 16.71 14.05
CA GLY A 87 14.84 17.61 15.15
C GLY A 87 13.36 17.55 15.55
N GLU A 88 13.01 18.25 16.62
CA GLU A 88 11.63 18.34 17.12
C GLU A 88 10.78 19.17 16.16
N LYS A 89 9.71 18.59 15.63
CA LYS A 89 8.77 19.20 14.67
C LYS A 89 7.34 18.75 14.93
N GLU A 90 6.38 19.45 14.36
CA GLU A 90 5.01 18.96 14.23
C GLU A 90 5.01 17.83 13.19
N VAL A 91 4.53 16.64 13.58
CA VAL A 91 4.54 15.47 12.73
C VAL A 91 3.14 14.87 12.59
N GLU A 92 2.93 14.19 11.49
CA GLU A 92 1.80 13.30 11.23
C GLU A 92 2.29 11.86 11.10
N ILE A 93 1.45 10.88 11.43
CA ILE A 93 1.77 9.47 11.33
C ILE A 93 0.93 8.85 10.22
N TYR A 94 1.57 8.05 9.38
CA TYR A 94 0.93 7.33 8.28
C TYR A 94 1.29 5.85 8.38
N SER A 95 0.35 5.00 7.94
CA SER A 95 0.54 3.56 7.86
C SER A 95 0.06 3.02 6.52
N ALA A 96 0.67 1.94 6.07
CA ALA A 96 0.18 1.12 4.98
C ALA A 96 0.49 -0.36 5.25
N PRO A 97 -0.52 -1.24 5.23
CA PRO A 97 -0.35 -2.64 5.55
C PRO A 97 0.30 -3.43 4.41
N GLY A 98 0.95 -4.54 4.75
CA GLY A 98 1.21 -5.60 3.81
C GLY A 98 -0.08 -6.34 3.42
N ARG A 99 0.04 -7.31 2.52
CA ARG A 99 -1.11 -8.10 2.06
C ARG A 99 -0.83 -9.60 2.03
N SER A 100 -1.91 -10.38 2.08
CA SER A 100 -1.90 -11.80 1.71
C SER A 100 -2.95 -12.07 0.65
N GLU A 101 -2.64 -12.90 -0.34
CA GLU A 101 -3.65 -13.44 -1.24
C GLU A 101 -4.29 -14.67 -0.61
N VAL A 102 -5.61 -14.70 -0.56
CA VAL A 102 -6.40 -15.81 -0.04
C VAL A 102 -6.79 -16.77 -1.15
N GLY A 103 -6.97 -16.27 -2.36
CA GLY A 103 -7.30 -17.07 -3.54
C GLY A 103 -7.24 -16.27 -4.82
N GLY A 104 -6.90 -16.94 -5.93
CA GLY A 104 -6.80 -16.32 -7.25
C GLY A 104 -5.51 -16.58 -8.01
N ASN A 105 -4.42 -16.86 -7.32
CA ASN A 105 -3.12 -17.19 -7.89
C ASN A 105 -2.54 -16.10 -8.81
N HIS A 106 -2.61 -14.83 -8.35
CA HIS A 106 -2.10 -13.68 -9.10
C HIS A 106 -2.65 -13.58 -10.53
N THR A 107 -3.94 -13.89 -10.71
CA THR A 107 -4.59 -13.79 -12.03
C THR A 107 -4.94 -12.35 -12.43
N ASP A 108 -4.60 -11.36 -11.63
CA ASP A 108 -4.80 -9.94 -11.90
C ASP A 108 -4.16 -9.48 -13.22
N HIS A 109 -2.96 -9.98 -13.56
CA HIS A 109 -2.27 -9.71 -14.82
C HIS A 109 -2.89 -10.44 -16.05
N GLN A 110 -3.90 -11.29 -15.82
CA GLN A 110 -4.69 -11.97 -16.83
C GLN A 110 -6.18 -11.56 -16.79
N PHE A 111 -6.46 -10.37 -16.25
CA PHE A 111 -7.81 -9.82 -16.05
C PHE A 111 -8.70 -10.69 -15.14
N GLY A 112 -8.08 -11.54 -14.32
CA GLY A 112 -8.78 -12.52 -13.49
C GLY A 112 -9.44 -11.93 -12.26
N LYS A 113 -9.84 -12.82 -11.36
CA LYS A 113 -10.43 -12.48 -10.06
C LYS A 113 -9.51 -12.97 -8.96
N VAL A 114 -9.36 -12.15 -7.93
CA VAL A 114 -8.57 -12.48 -6.75
C VAL A 114 -9.35 -12.20 -5.48
N LEU A 115 -9.02 -12.94 -4.44
CA LEU A 115 -9.45 -12.70 -3.07
C LEU A 115 -8.20 -12.39 -2.27
N ALA A 116 -8.07 -11.17 -1.81
CA ALA A 116 -6.90 -10.69 -1.09
C ALA A 116 -7.30 -9.97 0.20
N THR A 117 -6.41 -9.95 1.16
CA THR A 117 -6.61 -9.23 2.42
C THR A 117 -5.40 -8.40 2.78
N SER A 118 -5.63 -7.23 3.38
CA SER A 118 -4.58 -6.59 4.17
C SER A 118 -4.29 -7.43 5.42
N ILE A 119 -3.10 -7.29 5.95
CA ILE A 119 -2.65 -7.98 7.16
C ILE A 119 -2.31 -6.94 8.25
N ASN A 120 -2.20 -7.38 9.48
CA ASN A 120 -1.85 -6.53 10.62
C ASN A 120 -0.34 -6.26 10.78
N LEU A 121 0.44 -6.53 9.74
CA LEU A 121 1.83 -6.10 9.62
C LEU A 121 1.89 -4.94 8.62
N ASP A 122 2.45 -3.82 9.04
CA ASP A 122 2.45 -2.59 8.25
C ASP A 122 3.81 -1.89 8.20
N ALA A 123 3.91 -0.94 7.29
CA ALA A 123 4.94 0.07 7.28
C ALA A 123 4.34 1.38 7.84
N ILE A 124 4.99 1.96 8.86
CA ILE A 124 4.60 3.24 9.43
C ILE A 124 5.63 4.32 9.12
N ALA A 125 5.17 5.56 8.99
CA ALA A 125 6.00 6.73 8.77
C ALA A 125 5.65 7.84 9.75
N ILE A 126 6.68 8.39 10.41
CA ILE A 126 6.61 9.65 11.13
C ILE A 126 7.03 10.74 10.15
N VAL A 127 6.18 11.74 9.90
CA VAL A 127 6.30 12.64 8.76
C VAL A 127 6.15 14.09 9.18
N ALA A 128 7.06 14.96 8.75
CA ALA A 128 6.93 16.41 8.84
C ALA A 128 6.87 17.03 7.45
N LYS A 129 5.89 17.90 7.23
CA LYS A 129 5.76 18.66 5.98
C LYS A 129 6.92 19.62 5.78
N ARG A 130 7.38 19.77 4.53
CA ARG A 130 8.37 20.77 4.11
C ARG A 130 7.70 21.82 3.21
N ASP A 131 8.33 23.00 3.13
CA ASP A 131 7.88 24.10 2.26
C ASP A 131 8.59 24.12 0.89
N ASP A 132 9.42 23.09 0.63
CA ASP A 132 10.13 22.89 -0.63
C ASP A 132 9.65 21.63 -1.37
N ASP A 133 10.22 21.39 -2.55
CA ASP A 133 9.91 20.22 -3.40
C ASP A 133 10.92 19.08 -3.20
N VAL A 134 11.27 18.78 -1.93
CA VAL A 134 12.23 17.73 -1.60
C VAL A 134 11.61 16.72 -0.62
N ILE A 135 11.62 15.45 -0.98
CA ILE A 135 11.34 14.35 -0.07
C ILE A 135 12.68 13.87 0.51
N ASP A 136 12.75 13.85 1.82
CA ASP A 136 13.90 13.43 2.60
C ASP A 136 13.48 12.31 3.54
N LEU A 137 13.81 11.06 3.18
CA LEU A 137 13.28 9.87 3.82
C LEU A 137 14.40 8.99 4.36
N LYS A 138 14.29 8.59 5.61
CA LYS A 138 15.11 7.59 6.25
C LYS A 138 14.28 6.39 6.66
N SER A 139 14.52 5.25 6.02
CA SER A 139 13.98 3.97 6.48
C SER A 139 14.92 3.31 7.49
N GLU A 140 14.37 2.63 8.49
CA GLU A 140 15.13 1.86 9.47
C GLU A 140 16.00 0.80 8.77
N GLY A 141 17.28 0.78 9.10
CA GLY A 141 18.23 -0.18 8.50
C GLY A 141 18.75 0.18 7.10
N TYR A 142 18.22 1.22 6.44
CA TYR A 142 18.63 1.64 5.09
C TYR A 142 19.28 3.01 5.08
N GLU A 143 19.95 3.35 3.97
CA GLU A 143 20.51 4.68 3.77
C GLU A 143 19.41 5.73 3.60
N ARG A 144 19.74 6.99 3.89
CA ARG A 144 18.84 8.13 3.73
C ARG A 144 18.65 8.45 2.24
N ILE A 145 17.42 8.67 1.82
CA ILE A 145 17.04 8.94 0.44
C ILE A 145 16.59 10.39 0.33
N ILE A 146 17.12 11.12 -0.65
CA ILE A 146 16.71 12.48 -0.96
C ILE A 146 16.20 12.53 -2.39
N VAL A 147 14.94 12.91 -2.59
CA VAL A 147 14.25 12.96 -3.88
C VAL A 147 13.79 14.36 -4.17
N SER A 148 14.21 14.94 -5.30
CA SER A 148 13.65 16.19 -5.80
C SER A 148 12.41 15.94 -6.63
N LEU A 149 11.34 16.69 -6.36
CA LEU A 149 10.06 16.67 -7.10
C LEU A 149 10.01 17.71 -8.25
N SER A 150 11.13 18.37 -8.54
CA SER A 150 11.19 19.40 -9.58
C SER A 150 11.06 18.86 -11.00
N SER A 151 11.48 17.63 -11.23
CA SER A 151 11.39 16.96 -12.54
C SER A 151 11.16 15.45 -12.40
N PHE A 152 10.39 14.90 -13.32
CA PHE A 152 10.10 13.47 -13.41
C PHE A 152 10.47 12.97 -14.81
N ASP A 153 11.41 12.04 -14.86
CA ASP A 153 11.85 11.40 -16.10
C ASP A 153 12.13 9.93 -15.84
N PRO A 154 11.22 9.03 -16.25
CA PRO A 154 11.42 7.60 -16.03
C PRO A 154 12.71 7.04 -16.61
N ALA A 155 13.22 7.67 -17.70
CA ALA A 155 14.47 7.24 -18.33
C ALA A 155 15.71 7.53 -17.48
N LYS A 156 15.60 8.47 -16.54
CA LYS A 156 16.67 8.83 -15.60
C LYS A 156 16.51 8.20 -14.22
N ALA A 157 15.40 7.51 -13.98
CA ALA A 157 15.18 6.83 -12.73
C ALA A 157 16.20 5.68 -12.56
N GLU A 158 16.78 5.59 -11.36
CA GLU A 158 17.64 4.47 -11.00
C GLU A 158 16.76 3.25 -10.68
N LYS A 159 16.64 2.35 -11.65
CA LYS A 159 15.79 1.18 -11.53
C LYS A 159 16.18 0.29 -10.35
N GLY A 160 15.21 -0.36 -9.72
CA GLY A 160 15.45 -1.24 -8.59
C GLY A 160 15.65 -0.51 -7.26
N THR A 161 15.40 0.81 -7.18
CA THR A 161 15.61 1.60 -5.97
C THR A 161 14.32 2.14 -5.37
N SER A 162 14.27 2.31 -4.05
CA SER A 162 13.14 2.98 -3.38
C SER A 162 12.96 4.43 -3.83
N GLN A 163 14.04 5.09 -4.28
CA GLN A 163 13.98 6.42 -4.89
C GLN A 163 13.11 6.43 -6.15
N ALA A 164 13.25 5.41 -7.01
CA ALA A 164 12.44 5.26 -8.21
C ALA A 164 10.95 5.09 -7.87
N LEU A 165 10.62 4.31 -6.83
CA LEU A 165 9.24 4.15 -6.36
C LEU A 165 8.64 5.47 -5.90
N ILE A 166 9.37 6.24 -5.08
CA ILE A 166 8.93 7.57 -4.61
C ILE A 166 8.66 8.51 -5.80
N GLN A 167 9.60 8.56 -6.76
CA GLN A 167 9.47 9.37 -7.96
C GLN A 167 8.26 8.96 -8.80
N GLY A 168 8.04 7.67 -8.97
CA GLY A 168 6.93 7.13 -9.77
C GLY A 168 5.57 7.45 -9.18
N VAL A 169 5.37 7.25 -7.87
CA VAL A 169 4.13 7.62 -7.17
C VAL A 169 3.88 9.13 -7.27
N ALA A 170 4.88 9.95 -6.95
CA ALA A 170 4.74 11.41 -7.01
C ALA A 170 4.48 11.91 -8.44
N SER A 171 5.14 11.33 -9.45
CA SER A 171 4.92 11.64 -10.87
C SER A 171 3.47 11.35 -11.26
N LYS A 172 2.97 10.15 -10.91
CA LYS A 172 1.60 9.76 -11.29
C LYS A 172 0.54 10.63 -10.63
N LEU A 173 0.73 10.97 -9.35
CA LEU A 173 -0.16 11.91 -8.66
C LEU A 173 -0.18 13.29 -9.35
N LYS A 174 1.00 13.81 -9.70
CA LYS A 174 1.13 15.11 -10.39
C LYS A 174 0.49 15.09 -11.78
N GLU A 175 0.66 14.02 -12.56
CA GLU A 175 0.04 13.85 -13.87
C GLU A 175 -1.48 13.96 -13.83
N GLU A 176 -2.11 13.42 -12.79
CA GLU A 176 -3.57 13.46 -12.58
C GLU A 176 -4.04 14.75 -11.89
N GLY A 177 -3.15 15.72 -11.67
CA GLY A 177 -3.48 17.03 -11.15
C GLY A 177 -3.56 17.12 -9.63
N TYR A 178 -3.15 16.12 -8.89
CA TYR A 178 -3.05 16.18 -7.43
C TYR A 178 -1.86 17.05 -6.99
N LYS A 179 -2.00 17.69 -5.83
CA LYS A 179 -0.92 18.46 -5.22
C LYS A 179 0.12 17.51 -4.65
N ILE A 180 1.38 17.81 -4.91
CA ILE A 180 2.53 17.14 -4.30
C ILE A 180 3.46 18.18 -3.69
N GLY A 181 4.32 17.78 -2.79
CA GLY A 181 5.33 18.65 -2.16
C GLY A 181 6.28 17.86 -1.27
N GLY A 182 7.25 18.54 -0.70
CA GLY A 182 8.30 17.94 0.11
C GLY A 182 7.85 17.52 1.50
N PHE A 183 8.52 16.52 2.04
CA PHE A 183 8.36 16.10 3.43
C PHE A 183 9.64 15.44 3.94
N GLU A 184 9.80 15.42 5.26
CA GLU A 184 10.78 14.59 5.95
C GLU A 184 10.05 13.38 6.54
N ALA A 185 10.64 12.20 6.45
CA ALA A 185 10.03 10.99 6.99
C ALA A 185 11.04 10.03 7.62
N TYR A 186 10.66 9.44 8.75
CA TYR A 186 11.28 8.22 9.27
C TYR A 186 10.30 7.07 9.12
N VAL A 187 10.75 5.98 8.49
CA VAL A 187 9.92 4.82 8.17
C VAL A 187 10.47 3.58 8.89
N THR A 188 9.57 2.82 9.54
CA THR A 188 9.85 1.46 10.03
C THR A 188 8.79 0.51 9.54
N SER A 189 9.12 -0.77 9.33
CA SER A 189 8.21 -1.73 8.72
C SER A 189 8.31 -3.10 9.36
N ASP A 190 7.14 -3.65 9.71
CA ASP A 190 6.97 -5.05 10.08
C ASP A 190 6.65 -5.94 8.86
N VAL A 191 6.43 -5.33 7.68
CA VAL A 191 6.28 -6.06 6.42
C VAL A 191 7.67 -6.51 5.95
N LEU A 192 7.96 -7.78 6.16
CA LEU A 192 9.28 -8.34 5.86
C LEU A 192 9.57 -8.34 4.36
N ASN A 193 10.76 -7.85 3.99
CA ASN A 193 11.22 -7.88 2.60
C ASN A 193 11.48 -9.33 2.15
N GLY A 194 10.98 -9.67 0.95
CA GLY A 194 11.19 -11.00 0.37
C GLY A 194 10.37 -12.13 1.01
N ALA A 195 9.47 -11.83 1.95
CA ALA A 195 8.61 -12.82 2.61
C ALA A 195 7.23 -12.99 1.93
N GLY A 196 7.05 -12.48 0.73
CA GLY A 196 5.79 -12.61 -0.02
C GLY A 196 4.64 -11.73 0.46
N MET A 197 4.88 -10.77 1.36
CA MET A 197 3.86 -9.87 1.93
C MET A 197 3.77 -8.51 1.21
N SER A 198 4.44 -8.36 0.08
CA SER A 198 4.47 -7.14 -0.76
C SER A 198 4.92 -5.88 -0.05
N SER A 199 6.14 -5.90 0.48
CA SER A 199 6.75 -4.71 1.10
C SER A 199 6.88 -3.53 0.14
N SER A 200 7.09 -3.76 -1.17
CA SER A 200 7.09 -2.70 -2.20
C SER A 200 5.74 -2.01 -2.30
N ALA A 201 4.64 -2.78 -2.41
CA ALA A 201 3.30 -2.22 -2.51
C ALA A 201 2.90 -1.45 -1.23
N ALA A 202 3.23 -1.97 -0.04
CA ALA A 202 3.02 -1.25 1.22
C ALA A 202 3.80 0.08 1.23
N PHE A 203 5.04 0.09 0.77
CA PHE A 203 5.85 1.32 0.69
C PHE A 203 5.28 2.32 -0.31
N GLU A 204 4.87 1.89 -1.51
CA GLU A 204 4.25 2.73 -2.54
C GLU A 204 2.96 3.38 -2.04
N VAL A 205 2.09 2.57 -1.42
CA VAL A 205 0.84 3.03 -0.82
C VAL A 205 1.11 3.99 0.34
N LEU A 206 2.13 3.74 1.17
CA LEU A 206 2.54 4.63 2.24
C LEU A 206 2.94 6.02 1.69
N ILE A 207 3.78 6.08 0.64
CA ILE A 207 4.15 7.34 -0.01
C ILE A 207 2.92 8.05 -0.58
N GLY A 208 2.02 7.30 -1.22
CA GLY A 208 0.74 7.82 -1.73
C GLY A 208 -0.14 8.41 -0.62
N ASN A 209 -0.27 7.72 0.51
CA ASN A 209 -1.02 8.17 1.68
C ASN A 209 -0.42 9.45 2.29
N ILE A 210 0.91 9.53 2.40
CA ILE A 210 1.59 10.75 2.89
C ILE A 210 1.26 11.94 1.99
N LEU A 211 1.41 11.80 0.67
CA LEU A 211 1.09 12.87 -0.28
C LEU A 211 -0.41 13.21 -0.30
N SER A 212 -1.27 12.22 -0.10
CA SER A 212 -2.71 12.42 0.05
C SER A 212 -3.05 13.22 1.30
N GLY A 213 -2.46 12.91 2.45
CA GLY A 213 -2.71 13.59 3.71
C GLY A 213 -2.16 15.01 3.72
N LEU A 214 -0.86 15.16 3.49
CA LEU A 214 -0.18 16.45 3.58
C LEU A 214 -0.69 17.50 2.57
N TYR A 215 -1.15 17.07 1.40
CA TYR A 215 -1.40 18.00 0.28
C TYR A 215 -2.81 17.92 -0.30
N ASN A 216 -3.59 16.86 -0.01
CA ASN A 216 -4.88 16.60 -0.65
C ASN A 216 -5.98 16.23 0.35
N ASP A 217 -5.85 16.56 1.64
CA ASP A 217 -6.84 16.31 2.70
C ASP A 217 -7.33 14.85 2.77
N MET A 218 -6.48 13.86 2.48
CA MET A 218 -6.82 12.43 2.37
C MET A 218 -7.96 12.12 1.38
N LYS A 219 -8.08 12.88 0.31
CA LYS A 219 -9.20 12.74 -0.66
C LYS A 219 -8.81 11.98 -1.93
N ILE A 220 -7.58 11.51 -2.04
CA ILE A 220 -7.18 10.70 -3.19
C ILE A 220 -7.83 9.33 -3.06
N ASP A 221 -8.49 8.90 -4.13
CA ASP A 221 -9.16 7.60 -4.17
C ASP A 221 -8.16 6.44 -3.95
N PRO A 222 -8.45 5.47 -3.05
CA PRO A 222 -7.56 4.35 -2.78
C PRO A 222 -7.24 3.49 -4.01
N VAL A 223 -8.19 3.34 -4.94
CA VAL A 223 -7.94 2.62 -6.20
C VAL A 223 -6.90 3.35 -7.03
N PHE A 224 -6.99 4.69 -7.07
CA PHE A 224 -6.02 5.49 -7.77
C PHE A 224 -4.64 5.46 -7.09
N LEU A 225 -4.58 5.47 -5.76
CA LEU A 225 -3.31 5.29 -5.04
C LEU A 225 -2.65 3.94 -5.37
N ALA A 226 -3.44 2.87 -5.44
CA ALA A 226 -2.95 1.56 -5.87
C ALA A 226 -2.42 1.59 -7.30
N GLN A 227 -3.13 2.23 -8.23
CA GLN A 227 -2.68 2.40 -9.62
C GLN A 227 -1.42 3.25 -9.73
N ALA A 228 -1.26 4.28 -8.89
CA ALA A 228 -0.03 5.08 -8.83
C ALA A 228 1.17 4.25 -8.32
N GLY A 229 0.97 3.36 -7.34
CA GLY A 229 1.98 2.41 -6.90
C GLY A 229 2.39 1.44 -8.02
N GLN A 230 1.42 0.80 -8.68
CA GLN A 230 1.68 -0.07 -9.82
C GLN A 230 2.44 0.65 -10.94
N TYR A 231 2.06 1.89 -11.26
CA TYR A 231 2.77 2.70 -12.24
C TYR A 231 4.23 2.93 -11.81
N ALA A 232 4.46 3.24 -10.54
CA ALA A 232 5.82 3.42 -10.02
C ALA A 232 6.66 2.15 -10.16
N GLU A 233 6.11 0.98 -9.84
CA GLU A 233 6.81 -0.30 -9.95
C GLU A 233 7.10 -0.65 -11.41
N ASN A 234 6.12 -0.53 -12.30
CA ASN A 234 6.27 -0.91 -13.71
C ASN A 234 7.15 0.06 -14.52
N VAL A 235 7.01 1.39 -14.29
CA VAL A 235 7.61 2.41 -15.17
C VAL A 235 8.94 2.93 -14.61
N TYR A 236 9.00 3.22 -13.31
CA TYR A 236 10.17 3.80 -12.67
C TYR A 236 11.11 2.73 -12.11
N PHE A 237 10.58 1.81 -11.33
CA PHE A 237 11.38 0.74 -10.72
C PHE A 237 11.82 -0.31 -11.76
N GLY A 238 10.97 -0.57 -12.77
CA GLY A 238 11.26 -1.45 -13.89
C GLY A 238 10.96 -2.92 -13.64
N LYS A 239 10.10 -3.24 -12.66
CA LYS A 239 9.62 -4.60 -12.40
C LYS A 239 8.14 -4.70 -12.79
N PRO A 240 7.79 -5.55 -13.79
CA PRO A 240 6.39 -5.79 -14.14
C PRO A 240 5.63 -6.41 -12.96
N CYS A 241 4.53 -5.78 -12.57
CA CYS A 241 3.64 -6.30 -11.54
C CYS A 241 2.17 -6.16 -11.94
N GLY A 242 1.30 -6.99 -11.35
CA GLY A 242 -0.14 -6.81 -11.35
C GLY A 242 -0.57 -5.65 -10.46
N LEU A 243 -1.87 -5.52 -10.22
CA LEU A 243 -2.43 -4.43 -9.40
C LEU A 243 -2.96 -4.93 -8.04
N MET A 244 -3.03 -6.24 -7.82
CA MET A 244 -3.63 -6.85 -6.63
C MET A 244 -2.96 -6.38 -5.34
N ASP A 245 -1.64 -6.34 -5.31
CA ASP A 245 -0.85 -6.04 -4.13
C ASP A 245 -1.14 -4.65 -3.59
N GLN A 246 -1.03 -3.66 -4.47
CA GLN A 246 -1.32 -2.27 -4.15
C GLN A 246 -2.79 -2.06 -3.78
N MET A 247 -3.71 -2.76 -4.46
CA MET A 247 -5.15 -2.68 -4.16
C MET A 247 -5.47 -3.21 -2.76
N ALA A 248 -4.90 -4.38 -2.39
CA ALA A 248 -5.13 -4.96 -1.08
C ALA A 248 -4.54 -4.09 0.05
N SER A 249 -3.34 -3.52 -0.18
CA SER A 249 -2.71 -2.58 0.76
C SER A 249 -3.49 -1.27 0.88
N SER A 250 -3.95 -0.70 -0.23
CA SER A 250 -4.60 0.61 -0.25
C SER A 250 -6.06 0.59 0.23
N ILE A 251 -6.83 -0.45 -0.10
CA ILE A 251 -8.25 -0.54 0.26
C ILE A 251 -8.45 -1.15 1.64
N GLY A 252 -7.63 -2.15 1.99
CA GLY A 252 -7.68 -2.83 3.28
C GLY A 252 -8.83 -3.83 3.44
N GLY A 253 -8.74 -4.66 4.48
CA GLY A 253 -9.69 -5.73 4.76
C GLY A 253 -9.65 -6.86 3.74
N LEU A 254 -10.62 -7.78 3.84
CA LEU A 254 -10.79 -8.88 2.88
C LEU A 254 -11.60 -8.39 1.69
N ILE A 255 -11.02 -8.41 0.50
CA ILE A 255 -11.63 -7.90 -0.73
C ILE A 255 -11.58 -8.92 -1.86
N ASN A 256 -12.66 -9.03 -2.59
CA ASN A 256 -12.70 -9.67 -3.89
C ASN A 256 -12.53 -8.60 -4.96
N ILE A 257 -11.56 -8.78 -5.84
CA ILE A 257 -11.27 -7.87 -6.94
C ILE A 257 -11.45 -8.60 -8.25
N ASP A 258 -12.27 -8.03 -9.13
CA ASP A 258 -12.45 -8.50 -10.50
C ASP A 258 -11.76 -7.52 -11.45
N PHE A 259 -10.69 -7.96 -12.10
CA PHE A 259 -9.88 -7.18 -13.03
C PHE A 259 -10.36 -7.28 -14.50
N GLU A 260 -11.65 -7.53 -14.72
CA GLU A 260 -12.23 -7.53 -16.09
C GLU A 260 -11.86 -6.26 -16.87
N ASP A 261 -11.89 -5.11 -16.21
CA ASP A 261 -11.29 -3.86 -16.68
C ASP A 261 -10.20 -3.42 -15.68
N PRO A 262 -8.91 -3.60 -16.00
CA PRO A 262 -7.82 -3.22 -15.09
C PRO A 262 -7.78 -1.72 -14.76
N LYS A 263 -8.39 -0.88 -15.61
CA LYS A 263 -8.49 0.57 -15.35
C LYS A 263 -9.62 0.90 -14.38
N LYS A 264 -10.63 0.02 -14.28
CA LYS A 264 -11.80 0.17 -13.40
C LYS A 264 -12.15 -1.16 -12.75
N PRO A 265 -11.29 -1.71 -11.90
CA PRO A 265 -11.51 -2.99 -11.25
C PRO A 265 -12.78 -2.93 -10.40
N LYS A 266 -13.56 -4.02 -10.42
CA LYS A 266 -14.75 -4.16 -9.58
C LYS A 266 -14.34 -4.73 -8.24
N ILE A 267 -14.59 -3.98 -7.17
CA ILE A 267 -14.18 -4.34 -5.81
C ILE A 267 -15.41 -4.67 -4.99
N LYS A 268 -15.36 -5.79 -4.28
CA LYS A 268 -16.36 -6.18 -3.30
C LYS A 268 -15.67 -6.54 -1.98
N LYS A 269 -15.99 -5.82 -0.92
CA LYS A 269 -15.63 -6.24 0.43
C LYS A 269 -16.31 -7.56 0.77
N VAL A 270 -15.57 -8.42 1.44
CA VAL A 270 -16.06 -9.69 1.96
C VAL A 270 -16.05 -9.57 3.48
N ASP A 271 -17.25 -9.56 4.05
CA ASP A 271 -17.43 -9.49 5.49
C ASP A 271 -17.41 -10.92 6.06
N VAL A 272 -16.24 -11.32 6.53
CA VAL A 272 -16.00 -12.64 7.14
C VAL A 272 -15.05 -12.46 8.30
N ASP A 273 -15.50 -12.86 9.47
CA ASP A 273 -14.65 -13.04 10.63
C ASP A 273 -14.20 -14.51 10.70
N PHE A 274 -12.91 -14.74 10.47
CA PHE A 274 -12.36 -16.10 10.51
C PHE A 274 -12.43 -16.72 11.91
N GLU A 275 -12.40 -15.90 12.97
CA GLU A 275 -12.48 -16.40 14.35
C GLU A 275 -13.85 -16.97 14.67
N GLU A 276 -14.94 -16.43 14.12
CA GLU A 276 -16.29 -17.01 14.26
C GLU A 276 -16.37 -18.44 13.72
N TYR A 277 -15.50 -18.80 12.75
CA TYR A 277 -15.40 -20.13 12.17
C TYR A 277 -14.27 -20.98 12.78
N GLY A 278 -13.61 -20.47 13.83
CA GLY A 278 -12.49 -21.16 14.49
C GLY A 278 -11.23 -21.22 13.65
N HIS A 279 -11.02 -20.27 12.75
CA HIS A 279 -9.84 -20.19 11.87
C HIS A 279 -9.04 -18.93 12.13
N SER A 280 -7.73 -19.00 11.87
CA SER A 280 -6.81 -17.88 11.90
C SER A 280 -5.94 -17.88 10.66
N LEU A 281 -5.63 -16.70 10.13
CA LEU A 281 -4.65 -16.55 9.05
C LEU A 281 -3.25 -16.54 9.66
N CYS A 282 -2.45 -17.54 9.33
CA CYS A 282 -1.08 -17.67 9.81
C CYS A 282 -0.09 -17.44 8.67
N ILE A 283 0.87 -16.54 8.88
CA ILE A 283 1.98 -16.29 7.97
C ILE A 283 3.22 -16.94 8.54
N VAL A 284 3.84 -17.85 7.77
CA VAL A 284 5.05 -18.56 8.16
C VAL A 284 6.22 -18.03 7.34
N ASP A 285 7.16 -17.33 8.00
CA ASP A 285 8.40 -16.93 7.37
C ASP A 285 9.35 -18.12 7.26
N THR A 286 9.53 -18.61 6.04
CA THR A 286 10.43 -19.74 5.74
C THR A 286 11.90 -19.33 5.63
N LYS A 287 12.22 -18.04 5.84
CA LYS A 287 13.56 -17.46 5.64
C LYS A 287 14.09 -17.58 4.21
N GLY A 288 13.23 -17.93 3.26
CA GLY A 288 13.55 -17.93 1.83
C GLY A 288 13.62 -16.51 1.28
N SER A 289 14.45 -16.26 0.27
CA SER A 289 14.49 -15.00 -0.47
C SER A 289 13.94 -15.21 -1.88
N HIS A 290 13.09 -14.29 -2.33
CA HIS A 290 12.62 -14.24 -3.73
C HIS A 290 13.41 -13.24 -4.58
N ALA A 291 14.47 -12.63 -4.04
CA ALA A 291 15.21 -11.56 -4.72
C ALA A 291 15.81 -12.00 -6.07
N ASP A 292 16.20 -13.27 -6.18
CA ASP A 292 16.83 -13.83 -7.38
C ASP A 292 15.83 -14.42 -8.39
N LEU A 293 14.50 -14.36 -8.11
CA LEU A 293 13.45 -14.96 -8.94
C LEU A 293 12.71 -13.93 -9.83
N THR A 294 13.25 -12.72 -10.00
CA THR A 294 12.59 -11.64 -10.75
C THR A 294 12.32 -12.05 -12.20
N ASP A 295 13.27 -12.74 -12.85
CA ASP A 295 13.13 -13.21 -14.22
C ASP A 295 12.05 -14.30 -14.35
N ASP A 296 11.97 -15.21 -13.38
CA ASP A 296 10.95 -16.27 -13.32
C ASP A 296 9.55 -15.67 -13.13
N TYR A 297 9.42 -14.68 -12.26
CA TYR A 297 8.16 -13.95 -12.07
C TYR A 297 7.72 -13.20 -13.34
N ALA A 298 8.67 -12.59 -14.06
CA ALA A 298 8.38 -11.89 -15.31
C ALA A 298 8.03 -12.88 -16.46
N ALA A 299 8.56 -14.09 -16.41
CA ALA A 299 8.28 -15.13 -17.40
C ALA A 299 6.81 -15.58 -17.36
N ILE A 300 6.21 -15.73 -16.17
CA ILE A 300 4.83 -16.23 -15.98
C ILE A 300 3.80 -15.41 -16.80
N PRO A 301 3.64 -14.09 -16.59
CA PRO A 301 2.70 -13.31 -17.40
C PRO A 301 3.03 -13.28 -18.88
N TYR A 302 4.30 -13.35 -19.24
CA TYR A 302 4.73 -13.43 -20.63
C TYR A 302 4.28 -14.74 -21.31
N GLU A 303 4.44 -15.87 -20.64
CA GLU A 303 4.03 -17.19 -21.14
C GLU A 303 2.52 -17.31 -21.23
N MET A 304 1.78 -16.84 -20.21
CA MET A 304 0.32 -16.77 -20.25
C MET A 304 -0.19 -15.90 -21.41
N LYS A 305 0.50 -14.79 -21.70
CA LYS A 305 0.17 -13.94 -22.85
C LYS A 305 0.40 -14.63 -24.18
N LYS A 306 1.44 -15.47 -24.32
CA LYS A 306 1.63 -16.28 -25.53
C LYS A 306 0.46 -17.23 -25.75
N VAL A 307 -0.05 -17.86 -24.69
CA VAL A 307 -1.23 -18.74 -24.78
C VAL A 307 -2.47 -17.94 -25.18
N ALA A 308 -2.74 -16.79 -24.57
CA ALA A 308 -3.86 -15.92 -24.93
C ALA A 308 -3.77 -15.47 -26.41
N ASN A 309 -2.57 -15.07 -26.85
CA ASN A 309 -2.31 -14.66 -28.24
C ASN A 309 -2.56 -15.78 -29.27
N TYR A 310 -2.37 -17.05 -28.90
CA TYR A 310 -2.72 -18.19 -29.75
C TYR A 310 -4.21 -18.16 -30.14
N PHE A 311 -5.06 -17.67 -29.25
CA PHE A 311 -6.49 -17.48 -29.45
C PHE A 311 -6.86 -16.09 -29.99
N ASN A 312 -5.90 -15.25 -30.35
CA ASN A 312 -6.09 -13.84 -30.71
C ASN A 312 -6.73 -13.00 -29.61
N GLN A 313 -6.47 -13.34 -28.34
CA GLN A 313 -6.95 -12.64 -27.16
C GLN A 313 -5.80 -11.90 -26.44
N GLU A 314 -6.12 -10.85 -25.69
CA GLU A 314 -5.14 -10.09 -24.92
C GLU A 314 -4.78 -10.79 -23.61
N ALA A 315 -5.76 -11.45 -22.97
CA ALA A 315 -5.64 -12.14 -21.70
C ALA A 315 -6.37 -13.49 -21.69
N LEU A 316 -5.94 -14.40 -20.82
CA LEU A 316 -6.55 -15.74 -20.71
C LEU A 316 -8.03 -15.70 -20.30
N ARG A 317 -8.48 -14.67 -19.57
CA ARG A 317 -9.89 -14.49 -19.24
C ARG A 317 -10.80 -14.42 -20.48
N GLU A 318 -10.29 -13.91 -21.58
CA GLU A 318 -11.06 -13.72 -22.81
C GLU A 318 -11.12 -15.00 -23.67
N VAL A 319 -10.32 -16.01 -23.28
CA VAL A 319 -10.28 -17.29 -23.98
C VAL A 319 -11.43 -18.17 -23.51
N ASP A 320 -12.20 -18.72 -24.48
CA ASP A 320 -13.23 -19.70 -24.15
C ASP A 320 -12.60 -20.97 -23.56
N LYS A 321 -13.20 -21.46 -22.48
CA LYS A 321 -12.67 -22.60 -21.72
C LYS A 321 -12.66 -23.88 -22.56
N ASP A 322 -13.69 -24.13 -23.33
CA ASP A 322 -13.82 -25.35 -24.11
C ASP A 322 -12.87 -25.31 -25.31
N ASP A 323 -12.73 -24.16 -25.96
CA ASP A 323 -11.74 -23.94 -27.01
C ASP A 323 -10.32 -24.12 -26.48
N PHE A 324 -10.01 -23.63 -25.27
CA PHE A 324 -8.70 -23.82 -24.64
C PHE A 324 -8.39 -25.31 -24.49
N TYR A 325 -9.27 -26.09 -23.88
CA TYR A 325 -9.03 -27.51 -23.67
C TYR A 325 -9.00 -28.33 -24.96
N LEU A 326 -9.79 -27.96 -25.96
CA LEU A 326 -9.77 -28.57 -27.28
C LEU A 326 -8.42 -28.38 -27.99
N ASN A 327 -7.81 -27.21 -27.83
CA ASN A 327 -6.54 -26.86 -28.48
C ASN A 327 -5.30 -27.16 -27.59
N LEU A 328 -5.47 -27.59 -26.35
CA LEU A 328 -4.37 -27.83 -25.41
C LEU A 328 -3.24 -28.72 -25.97
N PRO A 329 -3.51 -29.86 -26.68
CA PRO A 329 -2.45 -30.66 -27.27
C PRO A 329 -1.62 -29.89 -28.29
N LYS A 330 -2.26 -29.06 -29.12
CA LYS A 330 -1.59 -28.24 -30.14
C LYS A 330 -0.81 -27.08 -29.53
N ILE A 331 -1.34 -26.50 -28.46
CA ILE A 331 -0.65 -25.44 -27.70
C ILE A 331 0.66 -25.98 -27.13
N ARG A 332 0.63 -27.17 -26.51
CA ARG A 332 1.82 -27.82 -25.99
C ARG A 332 2.85 -28.13 -27.07
N GLU A 333 2.39 -28.57 -28.25
CA GLU A 333 3.29 -28.81 -29.40
C GLU A 333 4.01 -27.53 -29.84
N ILE A 334 3.34 -26.36 -29.83
CA ILE A 334 3.86 -25.08 -30.35
C ILE A 334 4.65 -24.32 -29.29
N LEU A 335 4.16 -24.27 -28.05
CA LEU A 335 4.68 -23.42 -26.98
C LEU A 335 5.52 -24.18 -25.93
N GLY A 336 5.45 -25.50 -25.92
CA GLY A 336 6.04 -26.34 -24.89
C GLY A 336 5.04 -26.73 -23.80
N ASP A 337 5.49 -27.56 -22.86
CA ASP A 337 4.69 -28.00 -21.72
C ASP A 337 4.59 -26.93 -20.63
#